data_d09a23d9c3009d8e8789a46d40c3cfc8
#
_entry.id   d09a23d9c3009d8e8789a46d40c3cfc8
#
_cell.length_a   1.000
_cell.length_b   1.000
_cell.length_c   1.000
_cell.angle_alpha   90.00
_cell.angle_beta   90.00
_cell.angle_gamma   90.00
#
_symmetry.space_group_name_H-M   'P 1'
#
loop_
_entity.id
_entity.type
_entity.pdbx_description
1 polymer ?
#
loop_
_entity_poly.entity_id
_entity_poly.type
_entity_poly.pdbx_seq_one_letter_code
_entity_poly.pdbx_strand_id
1 'polypeptide(L)'
;MKAVTESLYSLLSRLPPEIRDKGIVLRARNRLRHWEILRRTSPLTPNPAYHNAIKDRDFKVIIVSPIYKSFPVLAVSLIEQTYDNWELLFVHDGPSGEIGDIAKSLIESDKRIRFIETEQRANDWGHTPRQRGFQEVESKIEGDFLVVSNSDNYHVPGYVEKMLEAFDDSTDAVYCDMSHDYYSWRNFHTRLEYSFVDCGCVMARRDIALAAGWNDNSYEGDWKYVSDLVDQCGTKRFKKLNATLFVHS
;
A
#
# COMPACT_ATOMS: atom_id res chain seq x y z
N MET A 1 -20.24 10.45 19.64
CA MET A 1 -19.82 9.88 18.36
C MET A 1 -18.50 9.11 18.47
N LYS A 2 -17.42 9.66 19.08
CA LYS A 2 -16.10 8.98 19.19
C LYS A 2 -16.19 7.57 19.81
N ALA A 3 -16.85 7.44 20.95
CA ALA A 3 -17.03 6.17 21.67
C ALA A 3 -17.89 5.14 20.87
N VAL A 4 -18.82 5.62 20.05
CA VAL A 4 -19.71 4.75 19.26
C VAL A 4 -18.97 4.14 18.06
N THR A 5 -18.09 4.90 17.42
CA THR A 5 -17.32 4.42 16.25
C THR A 5 -16.23 3.43 16.66
N GLU A 6 -15.53 3.72 17.76
CA GLU A 6 -14.53 2.80 18.34
C GLU A 6 -15.19 1.50 18.83
N SER A 7 -16.39 1.60 19.40
CA SER A 7 -17.20 0.44 19.84
C SER A 7 -17.65 -0.40 18.64
N LEU A 8 -18.13 0.24 17.55
CA LEU A 8 -18.62 -0.46 16.37
C LEU A 8 -17.49 -1.16 15.61
N TYR A 9 -16.34 -0.49 15.45
CA TYR A 9 -15.16 -1.10 14.85
C TYR A 9 -14.67 -2.31 15.64
N SER A 10 -14.54 -2.17 16.97
CA SER A 10 -14.16 -3.26 17.86
C SER A 10 -15.16 -4.43 17.79
N LEU A 11 -16.45 -4.14 17.68
CA LEU A 11 -17.50 -5.16 17.52
C LEU A 11 -17.33 -5.91 16.19
N LEU A 12 -17.16 -5.20 15.08
CA LEU A 12 -16.98 -5.79 13.76
C LEU A 12 -15.69 -6.63 13.67
N SER A 13 -14.62 -6.19 14.36
CA SER A 13 -13.35 -6.92 14.39
C SER A 13 -13.39 -8.21 15.21
N ARG A 14 -14.36 -8.33 16.13
CA ARG A 14 -14.57 -9.53 16.96
C ARG A 14 -15.53 -10.55 16.34
N LEU A 15 -16.13 -10.25 15.20
CA LEU A 15 -16.99 -11.21 14.51
C LEU A 15 -16.18 -12.45 14.08
N PRO A 16 -16.80 -13.64 14.05
CA PRO A 16 -16.18 -14.82 13.48
C PRO A 16 -15.69 -14.56 12.04
N PRO A 17 -14.58 -15.17 11.61
CA PRO A 17 -14.00 -14.93 10.28
C PRO A 17 -15.03 -15.04 9.15
N GLU A 18 -15.92 -16.04 9.21
CA GLU A 18 -16.95 -16.33 8.22
C GLU A 18 -17.96 -15.18 8.03
N ILE A 19 -18.11 -14.32 9.04
CA ILE A 19 -18.98 -13.14 9.01
C ILE A 19 -18.16 -11.88 8.80
N ARG A 20 -17.03 -11.75 9.51
CA ARG A 20 -16.13 -10.61 9.44
C ARG A 20 -15.62 -10.37 8.04
N ASP A 21 -15.30 -11.45 7.33
CA ASP A 21 -14.67 -11.42 6.01
C ASP A 21 -15.70 -11.37 4.85
N LYS A 22 -17.01 -11.29 5.14
CA LYS A 22 -18.02 -10.99 4.11
C LYS A 22 -17.86 -9.56 3.60
N GLY A 23 -17.91 -9.37 2.29
CA GLY A 23 -17.58 -8.11 1.62
C GLY A 23 -18.34 -6.88 2.12
N ILE A 24 -19.61 -7.04 2.61
CA ILE A 24 -20.38 -5.93 3.18
C ILE A 24 -19.84 -5.49 4.56
N VAL A 25 -19.45 -6.44 5.42
CA VAL A 25 -18.92 -6.16 6.74
C VAL A 25 -17.56 -5.50 6.62
N LEU A 26 -16.76 -5.95 5.67
CA LEU A 26 -15.44 -5.42 5.43
C LEU A 26 -15.48 -4.01 4.82
N ARG A 27 -16.39 -3.74 3.86
CA ARG A 27 -16.61 -2.37 3.36
C ARG A 27 -17.04 -1.43 4.48
N ALA A 28 -17.92 -1.88 5.38
CA ALA A 28 -18.31 -1.11 6.55
C ALA A 28 -17.10 -0.84 7.50
N ARG A 29 -16.30 -1.87 7.75
CA ARG A 29 -15.06 -1.77 8.56
C ARG A 29 -14.07 -0.79 7.94
N ASN A 30 -13.82 -0.88 6.65
CA ASN A 30 -12.89 0.01 5.94
C ASN A 30 -13.40 1.46 5.90
N ARG A 31 -14.70 1.69 5.72
CA ARG A 31 -15.29 3.03 5.81
C ARG A 31 -15.16 3.64 7.21
N LEU A 32 -15.32 2.84 8.26
CA LEU A 32 -15.11 3.29 9.65
C LEU A 32 -13.64 3.61 9.90
N ARG A 33 -12.71 2.79 9.40
CA ARG A 33 -11.27 3.07 9.42
C ARG A 33 -10.95 4.38 8.72
N HIS A 34 -11.40 4.52 7.49
CA HIS A 34 -11.20 5.73 6.69
C HIS A 34 -11.70 6.98 7.43
N TRP A 35 -12.93 6.94 7.94
CA TRP A 35 -13.51 8.06 8.68
C TRP A 35 -12.72 8.40 9.94
N GLU A 36 -12.24 7.41 10.69
CA GLU A 36 -11.42 7.61 11.88
C GLU A 36 -10.06 8.24 11.54
N ILE A 37 -9.43 7.82 10.44
CA ILE A 37 -8.16 8.39 9.97
C ILE A 37 -8.37 9.84 9.55
N LEU A 38 -9.36 10.13 8.70
CA LEU A 38 -9.67 11.49 8.27
C LEU A 38 -9.96 12.42 9.45
N ARG A 39 -10.59 11.92 10.48
CA ARG A 39 -10.88 12.70 11.68
C ARG A 39 -9.64 13.00 12.52
N ARG A 40 -8.62 12.12 12.49
CA ARG A 40 -7.38 12.26 13.26
C ARG A 40 -6.28 13.00 12.51
N THR A 41 -6.33 12.97 11.20
CA THR A 41 -5.42 13.72 10.35
C THR A 41 -6.02 15.10 10.06
N SER A 42 -5.27 16.16 10.31
CA SER A 42 -5.67 17.48 9.81
C SER A 42 -5.76 17.40 8.29
N PRO A 43 -6.83 17.93 7.68
CA PRO A 43 -6.92 17.97 6.23
C PRO A 43 -5.70 18.71 5.71
N LEU A 44 -4.88 18.04 4.92
CA LEU A 44 -3.82 18.68 4.18
C LEU A 44 -4.52 19.62 3.19
N THR A 45 -4.27 20.91 3.34
CA THR A 45 -4.71 21.89 2.34
C THR A 45 -3.93 21.57 1.06
N PRO A 46 -4.61 21.17 -0.04
CA PRO A 46 -3.92 20.95 -1.30
C PRO A 46 -3.15 22.22 -1.67
N ASN A 47 -1.89 22.07 -2.06
CA ASN A 47 -1.19 23.17 -2.71
C ASN A 47 -1.72 23.27 -4.15
N PRO A 48 -2.47 24.34 -4.53
CA PRO A 48 -3.10 24.42 -5.85
C PRO A 48 -2.10 24.32 -7.01
N ALA A 49 -0.86 24.75 -6.81
CA ALA A 49 0.19 24.67 -7.83
C ALA A 49 0.61 23.23 -8.14
N TYR A 50 0.65 22.35 -7.13
CA TYR A 50 0.98 20.92 -7.32
C TYR A 50 -0.19 20.14 -7.90
N HIS A 51 -1.41 20.42 -7.48
CA HIS A 51 -2.61 19.72 -7.98
C HIS A 51 -2.75 19.86 -9.51
N ASN A 52 -2.42 21.01 -10.07
CA ASN A 52 -2.44 21.21 -11.52
C ASN A 52 -1.28 20.49 -12.23
N ALA A 53 -0.08 20.46 -11.67
CA ALA A 53 1.09 19.82 -12.28
C ALA A 53 0.95 18.27 -12.38
N ILE A 54 0.20 17.64 -11.48
CA ILE A 54 -0.03 16.20 -11.47
C ILE A 54 -1.15 15.81 -12.42
N LYS A 55 -2.24 16.58 -12.48
CA LYS A 55 -3.36 16.33 -13.42
C LYS A 55 -2.92 16.37 -14.89
N ASP A 56 -1.93 17.19 -15.21
CA ASP A 56 -1.44 17.34 -16.58
C ASP A 56 -0.44 16.25 -17.01
N ARG A 57 0.10 15.45 -16.06
CA ARG A 57 1.18 14.48 -16.34
C ARG A 57 0.75 13.01 -16.41
N ASP A 58 -0.45 12.68 -15.93
CA ASP A 58 -1.05 11.32 -15.97
C ASP A 58 -0.08 10.19 -15.52
N PHE A 59 0.65 10.41 -14.42
CA PHE A 59 1.61 9.45 -13.90
C PHE A 59 0.95 8.14 -13.51
N LYS A 60 1.55 7.02 -13.88
CA LYS A 60 1.09 5.68 -13.50
C LYS A 60 1.82 5.16 -12.27
N VAL A 61 1.06 4.77 -11.25
CA VAL A 61 1.58 4.17 -10.02
C VAL A 61 1.35 2.66 -10.02
N ILE A 62 2.42 1.89 -9.85
CA ILE A 62 2.36 0.43 -9.74
C ILE A 62 2.42 0.08 -8.26
N ILE A 63 1.52 -0.79 -7.81
CA ILE A 63 1.52 -1.33 -6.46
C ILE A 63 1.79 -2.83 -6.54
N VAL A 64 2.85 -3.31 -5.88
CA VAL A 64 3.18 -4.74 -5.78
C VAL A 64 2.83 -5.23 -4.38
N SER A 65 2.10 -6.34 -4.31
CA SER A 65 1.69 -6.89 -3.02
C SER A 65 1.64 -8.42 -3.04
N PRO A 66 2.25 -9.11 -2.07
CA PRO A 66 1.93 -10.49 -1.81
C PRO A 66 0.46 -10.61 -1.37
N ILE A 67 -0.22 -11.67 -1.81
CA ILE A 67 -1.58 -11.99 -1.39
C ILE A 67 -1.59 -13.36 -0.71
N TYR A 68 -2.16 -13.42 0.50
CA TYR A 68 -2.21 -14.65 1.30
C TYR A 68 -3.51 -14.79 2.10
N LYS A 69 -4.33 -13.74 2.17
CA LYS A 69 -5.64 -13.76 2.84
C LYS A 69 -6.76 -13.76 1.82
N SER A 70 -7.83 -14.44 2.15
CA SER A 70 -9.05 -14.52 1.34
C SER A 70 -9.74 -13.17 1.12
N PHE A 71 -9.31 -12.12 1.81
CA PHE A 71 -9.85 -10.78 1.63
C PHE A 71 -8.75 -9.72 1.56
N PRO A 72 -8.36 -9.31 0.36
CA PRO A 72 -7.35 -8.28 0.17
C PRO A 72 -7.92 -6.87 0.42
N VAL A 73 -7.75 -6.38 1.64
CA VAL A 73 -8.16 -5.02 2.05
C VAL A 73 -7.55 -3.95 1.15
N LEU A 74 -6.31 -4.18 0.73
CA LEU A 74 -5.57 -3.30 -0.16
C LEU A 74 -6.33 -3.03 -1.48
N ALA A 75 -6.87 -4.09 -2.14
CA ALA A 75 -7.59 -3.91 -3.39
C ALA A 75 -8.78 -2.97 -3.24
N VAL A 76 -9.58 -3.14 -2.17
CA VAL A 76 -10.74 -2.28 -1.89
C VAL A 76 -10.29 -0.84 -1.63
N SER A 77 -9.20 -0.65 -0.89
CA SER A 77 -8.68 0.69 -0.59
C SER A 77 -8.15 1.41 -1.83
N LEU A 78 -7.62 0.65 -2.81
CA LEU A 78 -7.15 1.21 -4.08
C LEU A 78 -8.31 1.55 -5.03
N ILE A 79 -9.37 0.73 -5.08
CA ILE A 79 -10.58 1.05 -5.86
C ILE A 79 -11.23 2.35 -5.37
N GLU A 80 -11.07 2.70 -4.09
CA GLU A 80 -11.59 3.94 -3.49
C GLU A 80 -10.63 5.14 -3.59
N GLN A 81 -9.49 5.05 -4.31
CA GLN A 81 -8.55 6.16 -4.47
C GLN A 81 -9.15 7.32 -5.27
N THR A 82 -8.76 8.55 -4.91
CA THR A 82 -9.13 9.77 -5.65
C THR A 82 -8.35 9.94 -6.96
N TYR A 83 -7.25 9.22 -7.10
CA TYR A 83 -6.41 9.17 -8.29
C TYR A 83 -6.59 7.83 -9.01
N ASP A 84 -6.88 7.85 -10.31
CA ASP A 84 -7.34 6.67 -11.03
C ASP A 84 -6.24 5.90 -11.78
N ASN A 85 -5.09 6.54 -12.11
CA ASN A 85 -4.04 5.90 -12.92
C ASN A 85 -3.06 5.10 -12.05
N TRP A 86 -3.56 4.00 -11.50
CA TRP A 86 -2.77 3.02 -10.76
C TRP A 86 -3.01 1.60 -11.28
N GLU A 87 -2.06 0.71 -10.99
CA GLU A 87 -2.17 -0.72 -11.27
C GLU A 87 -1.69 -1.54 -10.07
N LEU A 88 -2.49 -2.52 -9.66
CA LEU A 88 -2.17 -3.44 -8.56
C LEU A 88 -1.75 -4.79 -9.11
N LEU A 89 -0.54 -5.23 -8.78
CA LEU A 89 -0.06 -6.58 -9.04
C LEU A 89 -0.08 -7.39 -7.75
N PHE A 90 -1.00 -8.32 -7.64
CA PHE A 90 -0.98 -9.35 -6.60
C PHE A 90 -0.10 -10.53 -7.02
N VAL A 91 0.74 -11.00 -6.10
CA VAL A 91 1.57 -12.18 -6.29
C VAL A 91 1.30 -13.16 -5.16
N HIS A 92 0.85 -14.38 -5.51
CA HIS A 92 0.62 -15.46 -4.56
C HIS A 92 1.84 -16.37 -4.44
N ASP A 93 2.10 -16.83 -3.22
CA ASP A 93 3.21 -17.76 -2.92
C ASP A 93 2.81 -19.20 -3.25
N GLY A 94 3.18 -19.66 -4.44
CA GLY A 94 2.83 -20.96 -5.02
C GLY A 94 1.41 -20.99 -5.61
N PRO A 95 0.91 -22.16 -6.02
CA PRO A 95 -0.42 -22.35 -6.58
C PRO A 95 -1.52 -21.90 -5.59
N SER A 96 -2.45 -21.07 -6.04
CA SER A 96 -3.29 -20.24 -5.17
C SER A 96 -4.62 -20.86 -4.72
N GLY A 97 -5.14 -21.86 -5.42
CA GLY A 97 -6.44 -22.46 -5.06
C GLY A 97 -7.55 -21.40 -4.88
N GLU A 98 -8.18 -21.38 -3.69
CA GLU A 98 -9.27 -20.43 -3.36
C GLU A 98 -8.86 -18.96 -3.53
N ILE A 99 -7.63 -18.59 -3.21
CA ILE A 99 -7.12 -17.22 -3.39
C ILE A 99 -7.15 -16.83 -4.87
N GLY A 100 -6.86 -17.77 -5.77
CA GLY A 100 -6.94 -17.54 -7.22
C GLY A 100 -8.36 -17.20 -7.69
N ASP A 101 -9.39 -17.82 -7.13
CA ASP A 101 -10.79 -17.53 -7.48
C ASP A 101 -11.20 -16.13 -7.00
N ILE A 102 -10.76 -15.74 -5.82
CA ILE A 102 -10.94 -14.37 -5.29
C ILE A 102 -10.24 -13.35 -6.19
N ALA A 103 -8.99 -13.61 -6.57
CA ALA A 103 -8.24 -12.76 -7.47
C ALA A 103 -8.92 -12.60 -8.83
N LYS A 104 -9.45 -13.69 -9.43
CA LYS A 104 -10.24 -13.62 -10.67
C LYS A 104 -11.45 -12.70 -10.54
N SER A 105 -12.22 -12.83 -9.44
CA SER A 105 -13.36 -11.96 -9.18
C SER A 105 -12.98 -10.48 -9.07
N LEU A 106 -11.83 -10.16 -8.46
CA LEU A 106 -11.31 -8.81 -8.38
C LEU A 106 -10.91 -8.26 -9.76
N ILE A 107 -10.20 -9.05 -10.57
CA ILE A 107 -9.81 -8.70 -11.95
C ILE A 107 -11.02 -8.48 -12.85
N GLU A 108 -12.09 -9.24 -12.67
CA GLU A 108 -13.34 -9.04 -13.39
C GLU A 108 -14.01 -7.72 -13.01
N SER A 109 -13.91 -7.33 -11.73
CA SER A 109 -14.52 -6.10 -11.22
C SER A 109 -13.70 -4.84 -11.52
N ASP A 110 -12.36 -4.94 -11.60
CA ASP A 110 -11.46 -3.82 -11.90
C ASP A 110 -10.24 -4.28 -12.70
N LYS A 111 -10.12 -3.80 -13.94
CA LYS A 111 -9.04 -4.19 -14.86
C LYS A 111 -7.65 -3.65 -14.49
N ARG A 112 -7.57 -2.76 -13.51
CA ARG A 112 -6.30 -2.27 -12.95
C ARG A 112 -5.67 -3.28 -11.99
N ILE A 113 -6.35 -4.38 -11.68
CA ILE A 113 -5.86 -5.44 -10.80
C ILE A 113 -5.33 -6.59 -11.65
N ARG A 114 -4.10 -7.00 -11.38
CA ARG A 114 -3.45 -8.19 -11.95
C ARG A 114 -3.14 -9.20 -10.87
N PHE A 115 -3.01 -10.46 -11.27
CA PHE A 115 -2.65 -11.55 -10.38
C PHE A 115 -1.69 -12.50 -11.08
N ILE A 116 -0.63 -12.86 -10.38
CA ILE A 116 0.31 -13.92 -10.78
C ILE A 116 0.64 -14.81 -9.59
N GLU A 117 1.25 -15.95 -9.86
CA GLU A 117 1.68 -16.94 -8.87
C GLU A 117 3.17 -17.22 -9.02
N THR A 118 3.83 -17.61 -7.93
CA THR A 118 5.12 -18.28 -8.02
C THR A 118 4.93 -19.77 -8.35
N GLU A 119 5.92 -20.40 -8.94
CA GLU A 119 5.83 -21.81 -9.33
C GLU A 119 5.70 -22.74 -8.12
N GLN A 120 6.39 -22.39 -7.04
CA GLN A 120 6.45 -23.17 -5.81
C GLN A 120 6.28 -22.24 -4.61
N ARG A 121 5.72 -22.80 -3.53
CA ARG A 121 5.56 -22.09 -2.27
C ARG A 121 6.88 -22.00 -1.51
N ALA A 122 7.29 -20.78 -1.20
CA ALA A 122 8.51 -20.49 -0.44
C ALA A 122 8.28 -20.41 1.07
N ASN A 123 7.09 -19.94 1.51
CA ASN A 123 6.74 -19.69 2.93
C ASN A 123 7.73 -18.76 3.64
N ASP A 124 8.15 -17.70 2.96
CA ASP A 124 9.21 -16.76 3.38
C ASP A 124 8.67 -15.36 3.69
N TRP A 125 7.52 -15.26 4.33
CA TRP A 125 6.84 -13.98 4.66
C TRP A 125 6.55 -13.10 3.45
N GLY A 126 6.47 -13.70 2.26
CA GLY A 126 6.15 -13.01 1.01
C GLY A 126 7.36 -12.36 0.32
N HIS A 127 8.58 -12.73 0.68
CA HIS A 127 9.79 -12.23 -0.01
C HIS A 127 9.86 -12.72 -1.45
N THR A 128 9.71 -14.03 -1.69
CA THR A 128 9.66 -14.60 -3.04
C THR A 128 8.54 -14.01 -3.90
N PRO A 129 7.30 -13.85 -3.41
CA PRO A 129 6.26 -13.09 -4.12
C PRO A 129 6.66 -11.65 -4.48
N ARG A 130 7.30 -10.91 -3.59
CA ARG A 130 7.74 -9.54 -3.90
C ARG A 130 8.86 -9.53 -4.94
N GLN A 131 9.86 -10.41 -4.83
CA GLN A 131 10.91 -10.57 -5.86
C GLN A 131 10.30 -10.88 -7.22
N ARG A 132 9.34 -11.81 -7.28
CA ARG A 132 8.61 -12.15 -8.51
C ARG A 132 7.82 -10.97 -9.06
N GLY A 133 7.22 -10.18 -8.18
CA GLY A 133 6.52 -8.94 -8.54
C GLY A 133 7.45 -7.91 -9.17
N PHE A 134 8.62 -7.68 -8.60
CA PHE A 134 9.64 -6.79 -9.16
C PHE A 134 10.09 -7.21 -10.56
N GLN A 135 10.35 -8.50 -10.77
CA GLN A 135 10.69 -9.06 -12.09
C GLN A 135 9.59 -8.85 -13.12
N GLU A 136 8.33 -8.99 -12.72
CA GLU A 136 7.17 -8.75 -13.58
C GLU A 136 7.05 -7.27 -13.95
N VAL A 137 7.23 -6.38 -12.96
CA VAL A 137 7.23 -4.92 -13.20
C VAL A 137 8.38 -4.52 -14.10
N GLU A 138 9.59 -5.03 -13.88
CA GLU A 138 10.75 -4.70 -14.71
C GLU A 138 10.53 -5.09 -16.18
N SER A 139 9.98 -6.28 -16.43
CA SER A 139 9.90 -6.87 -17.78
C SER A 139 8.62 -6.58 -18.54
N LYS A 140 7.48 -6.26 -17.87
CA LYS A 140 6.16 -6.27 -18.51
C LYS A 140 5.20 -5.16 -18.09
N ILE A 141 5.49 -4.42 -17.01
CA ILE A 141 4.57 -3.40 -16.52
C ILE A 141 5.24 -2.03 -16.58
N GLU A 142 4.72 -1.17 -17.44
CA GLU A 142 5.16 0.22 -17.53
C GLU A 142 4.47 1.07 -16.46
N GLY A 143 5.19 2.05 -15.94
CA GLY A 143 4.71 3.02 -14.94
C GLY A 143 5.83 3.94 -14.48
N ASP A 144 5.49 4.96 -13.72
CA ASP A 144 6.41 6.02 -13.29
C ASP A 144 6.87 5.83 -11.84
N PHE A 145 5.99 5.28 -11.00
CA PHE A 145 6.23 5.11 -9.57
C PHE A 145 5.89 3.68 -9.13
N LEU A 146 6.52 3.25 -8.03
CA LEU A 146 6.29 1.94 -7.44
C LEU A 146 6.06 2.07 -5.92
N VAL A 147 5.09 1.30 -5.43
CA VAL A 147 4.78 1.07 -4.02
C VAL A 147 4.82 -0.42 -3.75
N VAL A 148 5.42 -0.83 -2.64
CA VAL A 148 5.32 -2.20 -2.12
C VAL A 148 4.39 -2.18 -0.91
N SER A 149 3.42 -3.07 -0.85
CA SER A 149 2.47 -3.13 0.27
C SER A 149 2.05 -4.57 0.58
N ASN A 150 1.29 -4.78 1.63
CA ASN A 150 0.70 -6.07 1.97
C ASN A 150 -0.80 -6.08 1.67
N SER A 151 -1.36 -7.23 1.31
CA SER A 151 -2.77 -7.35 0.89
C SER A 151 -3.77 -7.01 2.00
N ASP A 152 -3.37 -7.01 3.26
CA ASP A 152 -4.18 -6.65 4.43
C ASP A 152 -4.02 -5.19 4.86
N ASN A 153 -3.08 -4.44 4.32
CA ASN A 153 -2.88 -3.04 4.61
C ASN A 153 -3.95 -2.17 3.94
N TYR A 154 -4.16 -0.96 4.47
CA TYR A 154 -5.14 -0.02 3.94
C TYR A 154 -4.47 1.32 3.60
N HIS A 155 -4.65 1.75 2.37
CA HIS A 155 -4.29 3.10 1.91
C HIS A 155 -5.52 4.01 1.95
N VAL A 156 -5.42 5.18 2.58
CA VAL A 156 -6.57 6.13 2.59
C VAL A 156 -6.87 6.60 1.16
N PRO A 157 -8.11 6.98 0.82
CA PRO A 157 -8.50 7.32 -0.56
C PRO A 157 -7.66 8.40 -1.24
N GLY A 158 -7.03 9.30 -0.50
CA GLY A 158 -6.10 10.30 -1.06
C GLY A 158 -4.63 9.88 -1.05
N TYR A 159 -4.30 8.62 -0.73
CA TYR A 159 -2.90 8.18 -0.60
C TYR A 159 -2.11 8.41 -1.89
N VAL A 160 -2.57 7.86 -3.01
CA VAL A 160 -1.84 7.95 -4.29
C VAL A 160 -1.68 9.41 -4.71
N GLU A 161 -2.76 10.19 -4.70
CA GLU A 161 -2.75 11.60 -5.09
C GLU A 161 -1.79 12.41 -4.21
N LYS A 162 -1.87 12.28 -2.89
CA LYS A 162 -1.04 13.02 -1.94
C LYS A 162 0.44 12.65 -2.02
N MET A 163 0.74 11.38 -2.23
CA MET A 163 2.11 10.94 -2.42
C MET A 163 2.69 11.53 -3.71
N LEU A 164 1.94 11.51 -4.82
CA LEU A 164 2.35 12.11 -6.10
C LEU A 164 2.54 13.63 -5.99
N GLU A 165 1.66 14.36 -5.30
CA GLU A 165 1.77 15.81 -5.06
C GLU A 165 3.08 16.20 -4.35
N ALA A 166 3.70 15.29 -3.64
CA ALA A 166 4.95 15.56 -2.93
C ALA A 166 6.21 15.42 -3.80
N PHE A 167 6.11 14.83 -5.01
CA PHE A 167 7.23 14.70 -5.92
C PHE A 167 7.52 16.00 -6.67
N ASP A 168 8.80 16.25 -6.88
CA ASP A 168 9.36 17.29 -7.76
C ASP A 168 10.65 16.75 -8.43
N ASP A 169 11.34 17.57 -9.21
CA ASP A 169 12.56 17.16 -9.92
C ASP A 169 13.72 16.77 -8.97
N SER A 170 13.66 17.20 -7.71
CA SER A 170 14.66 16.88 -6.68
C SER A 170 14.27 15.68 -5.81
N THR A 171 13.10 15.05 -6.03
CA THR A 171 12.52 14.01 -5.19
C THR A 171 12.47 12.67 -5.93
N ASP A 172 13.11 11.64 -5.39
CA ASP A 172 13.09 10.27 -5.93
C ASP A 172 12.18 9.33 -5.15
N ALA A 173 11.97 9.60 -3.87
CA ALA A 173 11.05 8.85 -3.04
C ALA A 173 10.33 9.75 -2.02
N VAL A 174 9.12 9.35 -1.67
CA VAL A 174 8.26 10.03 -0.68
C VAL A 174 7.77 9.00 0.32
N TYR A 175 7.69 9.38 1.59
CA TYR A 175 7.09 8.53 2.62
C TYR A 175 6.13 9.31 3.51
N CYS A 176 5.10 8.63 4.00
CA CYS A 176 4.06 9.20 4.85
C CYS A 176 4.05 8.60 6.26
N ASP A 177 3.31 9.21 7.17
CA ASP A 177 3.03 8.63 8.48
C ASP A 177 2.03 7.48 8.38
N MET A 178 2.05 6.57 9.37
CA MET A 178 1.20 5.40 9.43
C MET A 178 0.38 5.35 10.72
N SER A 179 -0.64 4.50 10.73
CA SER A 179 -1.40 4.11 11.92
C SER A 179 -1.42 2.59 12.00
N HIS A 180 -1.34 2.03 13.20
CA HIS A 180 -1.54 0.59 13.41
C HIS A 180 -2.91 0.33 13.98
N ASP A 181 -3.70 -0.54 13.37
CA ASP A 181 -5.05 -0.88 13.84
C ASP A 181 -5.02 -1.71 15.14
N TYR A 182 -4.04 -2.56 15.32
CA TYR A 182 -3.88 -3.40 16.50
C TYR A 182 -3.24 -2.65 17.68
N TYR A 183 -2.70 -1.45 17.51
CA TYR A 183 -2.25 -0.56 18.58
C TYR A 183 -3.26 0.57 18.87
N SER A 184 -4.54 0.26 18.88
CA SER A 184 -5.62 1.21 19.18
C SER A 184 -5.59 2.45 18.28
N TRP A 185 -5.27 2.28 17.02
CA TRP A 185 -5.18 3.36 16.02
C TRP A 185 -4.15 4.43 16.36
N ARG A 186 -3.09 4.06 17.03
CA ARG A 186 -2.01 4.98 17.34
C ARG A 186 -1.32 5.42 16.06
N ASN A 187 -1.21 6.75 15.89
CA ASN A 187 -0.42 7.31 14.80
C ASN A 187 1.06 7.16 15.12
N PHE A 188 1.82 6.71 14.13
CA PHE A 188 3.27 6.63 14.18
C PHE A 188 3.84 7.66 13.23
N HIS A 189 4.70 8.52 13.77
CA HIS A 189 5.52 9.40 12.96
C HIS A 189 6.66 8.58 12.38
N THR A 190 6.52 8.20 11.12
CA THR A 190 7.52 7.41 10.39
C THR A 190 8.84 8.15 10.30
N ARG A 191 9.92 7.40 10.35
CA ARG A 191 11.30 7.87 10.16
C ARG A 191 12.04 6.84 9.32
N LEU A 192 13.05 7.28 8.57
CA LEU A 192 13.93 6.38 7.81
C LEU A 192 14.91 5.69 8.78
N GLU A 193 14.36 4.89 9.69
CA GLU A 193 15.06 4.15 10.73
C GLU A 193 14.40 2.78 10.88
N TYR A 194 15.18 1.79 11.28
CA TYR A 194 14.71 0.45 11.60
C TYR A 194 13.54 0.48 12.60
N SER A 195 12.50 -0.32 12.34
CA SER A 195 11.24 -0.39 13.11
C SER A 195 10.37 0.88 13.10
N PHE A 196 10.71 1.92 12.33
CA PHE A 196 9.93 3.16 12.26
C PHE A 196 9.31 3.44 10.90
N VAL A 197 9.44 2.53 9.95
CA VAL A 197 8.85 2.65 8.62
C VAL A 197 8.43 1.27 8.11
N ASP A 198 7.32 1.23 7.40
CA ASP A 198 6.84 0.08 6.64
C ASP A 198 6.95 0.41 5.14
N CYS A 199 7.21 -0.59 4.29
CA CYS A 199 7.34 -0.38 2.84
C CYS A 199 6.07 0.22 2.23
N GLY A 200 4.88 -0.07 2.78
CA GLY A 200 3.61 0.52 2.33
C GLY A 200 3.45 2.01 2.61
N CYS A 201 4.33 2.59 3.46
CA CYS A 201 4.40 4.04 3.66
C CYS A 201 5.17 4.75 2.54
N VAL A 202 5.86 4.03 1.65
CA VAL A 202 6.84 4.58 0.72
C VAL A 202 6.36 4.45 -0.72
N MET A 203 6.49 5.53 -1.48
CA MET A 203 6.37 5.56 -2.93
C MET A 203 7.70 6.06 -3.50
N ALA A 204 8.27 5.35 -4.46
CA ALA A 204 9.52 5.75 -5.12
C ALA A 204 9.33 5.82 -6.64
N ARG A 205 10.20 6.58 -7.35
CA ARG A 205 10.30 6.48 -8.79
C ARG A 205 10.60 5.04 -9.18
N ARG A 206 9.97 4.55 -10.25
CA ARG A 206 10.06 3.15 -10.65
C ARG A 206 11.49 2.68 -10.88
N ASP A 207 12.32 3.47 -11.54
CA ASP A 207 13.72 3.15 -11.82
C ASP A 207 14.55 3.03 -10.53
N ILE A 208 14.34 3.92 -9.57
CA ILE A 208 14.98 3.87 -8.24
C ILE A 208 14.51 2.65 -7.45
N ALA A 209 13.21 2.36 -7.46
CA ALA A 209 12.65 1.19 -6.79
C ALA A 209 13.17 -0.13 -7.36
N LEU A 210 13.27 -0.22 -8.70
CA LEU A 210 13.82 -1.40 -9.38
C LEU A 210 15.33 -1.55 -9.13
N ALA A 211 16.09 -0.45 -9.08
CA ALA A 211 17.51 -0.48 -8.74
C ALA A 211 17.77 -0.93 -7.30
N ALA A 212 16.92 -0.52 -6.34
CA ALA A 212 16.96 -1.02 -4.96
C ALA A 212 16.62 -2.51 -4.91
N GLY A 213 15.58 -2.94 -5.65
CA GLY A 213 15.11 -4.31 -5.71
C GLY A 213 14.55 -4.82 -4.38
N TRP A 214 14.06 -6.06 -4.38
CA TRP A 214 13.67 -6.77 -3.16
C TRP A 214 14.63 -7.95 -2.95
N ASN A 215 15.72 -7.73 -2.19
CA ASN A 215 16.88 -8.62 -2.15
C ASN A 215 17.08 -9.31 -0.80
N ASP A 216 16.22 -9.07 0.18
CA ASP A 216 16.32 -9.64 1.51
C ASP A 216 15.19 -10.66 1.75
N ASN A 217 15.51 -11.75 2.45
CA ASN A 217 14.58 -12.79 2.87
C ASN A 217 14.48 -12.88 4.41
N SER A 218 15.00 -11.89 5.13
CA SER A 218 14.87 -11.80 6.59
C SER A 218 13.54 -11.18 7.00
N TYR A 219 13.17 -11.35 8.27
CA TYR A 219 11.99 -10.70 8.84
C TYR A 219 12.03 -9.16 8.69
N GLU A 220 13.19 -8.58 8.49
CA GLU A 220 13.45 -7.14 8.38
C GLU A 220 13.36 -6.62 6.93
N GLY A 221 12.84 -7.42 5.99
CA GLY A 221 12.84 -7.12 4.55
C GLY A 221 12.23 -5.76 4.19
N ASP A 222 11.21 -5.28 4.90
CA ASP A 222 10.61 -3.96 4.68
C ASP A 222 11.63 -2.85 4.95
N TRP A 223 12.34 -2.92 6.08
CA TRP A 223 13.40 -1.97 6.40
C TRP A 223 14.56 -2.06 5.41
N LYS A 224 14.97 -3.28 5.06
CA LYS A 224 16.06 -3.47 4.10
C LYS A 224 15.75 -2.83 2.76
N TYR A 225 14.55 -3.01 2.24
CA TYR A 225 14.10 -2.36 1.01
C TYR A 225 14.13 -0.82 1.13
N VAL A 226 13.61 -0.26 2.23
CA VAL A 226 13.63 1.20 2.45
C VAL A 226 15.06 1.71 2.60
N SER A 227 15.94 0.98 3.28
CA SER A 227 17.36 1.30 3.40
C SER A 227 18.05 1.31 2.02
N ASP A 228 17.76 0.29 1.19
CA ASP A 228 18.31 0.22 -0.17
C ASP A 228 17.83 1.37 -1.06
N LEU A 229 16.55 1.80 -0.92
CA LEU A 229 16.06 3.01 -1.57
C LEU A 229 16.85 4.26 -1.13
N VAL A 230 17.12 4.39 0.17
CA VAL A 230 17.92 5.53 0.69
C VAL A 230 19.34 5.49 0.13
N ASP A 231 19.93 4.31 -0.01
CA ASP A 231 21.27 4.14 -0.58
C ASP A 231 21.30 4.50 -2.07
N GLN A 232 20.21 4.22 -2.83
CA GLN A 232 20.09 4.58 -4.24
C GLN A 232 19.94 6.10 -4.47
N CYS A 233 19.08 6.76 -3.73
CA CYS A 233 18.73 8.15 -4.01
C CYS A 233 19.36 9.17 -3.03
N GLY A 234 19.81 8.72 -1.86
CA GLY A 234 20.27 9.58 -0.77
C GLY A 234 19.12 10.25 0.00
N THR A 235 19.35 10.50 1.28
CA THR A 235 18.32 11.05 2.19
C THR A 235 17.75 12.40 1.75
N LYS A 236 18.52 13.22 1.01
CA LYS A 236 18.08 14.54 0.54
C LYS A 236 17.02 14.48 -0.54
N ARG A 237 16.93 13.35 -1.28
CA ARG A 237 15.95 13.11 -2.34
C ARG A 237 14.79 12.26 -1.86
N PHE A 238 14.80 11.90 -0.56
CA PHE A 238 13.75 11.14 0.11
C PHE A 238 12.90 12.10 0.97
N LYS A 239 11.73 12.49 0.49
CA LYS A 239 10.90 13.54 1.09
C LYS A 239 9.86 12.96 2.05
N LYS A 240 9.72 13.55 3.23
CA LYS A 240 8.66 13.20 4.17
C LYS A 240 7.39 14.01 3.90
N LEU A 241 6.26 13.32 3.83
CA LEU A 241 4.93 13.89 3.87
C LEU A 241 4.33 13.70 5.27
N ASN A 242 4.14 14.80 6.01
CA ASN A 242 3.59 14.77 7.38
C ASN A 242 2.06 14.55 7.36
N ALA A 243 1.64 13.37 6.92
CA ALA A 243 0.25 12.96 6.86
C ALA A 243 0.15 11.47 7.10
N THR A 244 -0.84 11.03 7.88
CA THR A 244 -1.14 9.61 8.08
C THR A 244 -2.02 9.13 6.92
N LEU A 245 -1.40 8.45 5.96
CA LEU A 245 -2.06 7.97 4.73
C LEU A 245 -2.10 6.45 4.63
N PHE A 246 -1.44 5.75 5.54
CA PHE A 246 -1.28 4.30 5.53
C PHE A 246 -1.73 3.70 6.86
N VAL A 247 -2.42 2.57 6.81
CA VAL A 247 -2.78 1.76 7.98
C VAL A 247 -2.15 0.39 7.84
N HIS A 248 -1.29 0.09 8.76
CA HIS A 248 -0.70 -1.25 8.92
C HIS A 248 -1.68 -2.12 9.72
N SER A 249 -2.01 -3.31 9.20
CA SER A 249 -2.98 -4.28 9.78
C SER A 249 -2.33 -5.60 10.13
#